data_feaa87229403a57d36fbebf7d8983aa5
#
_entry.id   feaa87229403a57d36fbebf7d8983aa5
#
_cell.length_a   1.000
_cell.length_b   1.000
_cell.length_c   1.000
_cell.angle_alpha   90.00
_cell.angle_beta   90.00
_cell.angle_gamma   90.00
#
_symmetry.space_group_name_H-M   'P 1'
#
loop_
_entity.id
_entity.type
_entity.pdbx_description
1 polymer ?
#
loop_
_entity_poly.entity_id
_entity_poly.type
_entity_poly.pdbx_seq_one_letter_code
_entity_poly.pdbx_strand_id
1 'polypeptide(L)'
;MEQLSERLQTPISTAELQRRWAAVRAGMEHERIDVLLMQNNNDHMGGYVKYFTDLPATNGYPLTVVFPRDDLMTMVSQGPFGGVAHPAANGDGMRRGVKQWLTTPSFASCNYTAPYDPELAAKALS
;
A
#
# COMPACT_ATOMS: atom_id res chain seq x y z
N MET A 1 2.18 20.87 -8.38
CA MET A 1 1.19 21.48 -7.46
C MET A 1 -0.23 21.29 -7.98
N GLU A 2 -0.53 21.67 -9.21
CA GLU A 2 -1.88 21.49 -9.78
C GLU A 2 -2.31 20.03 -9.86
N GLN A 3 -1.44 19.13 -10.27
CA GLN A 3 -1.75 17.70 -10.33
C GLN A 3 -2.02 17.09 -8.94
N LEU A 4 -1.35 17.57 -7.91
CA LEU A 4 -1.57 17.11 -6.55
C LEU A 4 -2.92 17.60 -6.03
N SER A 5 -3.28 18.86 -6.32
CA SER A 5 -4.57 19.43 -5.93
C SER A 5 -5.74 18.75 -6.64
N GLU A 6 -5.59 18.46 -7.93
CA GLU A 6 -6.60 17.75 -8.70
C GLU A 6 -6.85 16.35 -8.16
N ARG A 7 -5.81 15.66 -7.78
CA ARG A 7 -5.88 14.35 -7.16
C ARG A 7 -6.55 14.38 -5.78
N LEU A 8 -6.34 15.45 -5.03
CA LEU A 8 -6.96 15.65 -3.72
C LEU A 8 -8.39 16.18 -3.82
N GLN A 9 -8.80 16.71 -4.99
CA GLN A 9 -10.15 17.22 -5.20
C GLN A 9 -11.20 16.13 -5.37
N THR A 10 -10.81 14.95 -5.82
CA THR A 10 -11.73 13.83 -6.04
C THR A 10 -11.27 12.54 -5.37
N PRO A 11 -10.82 12.57 -4.13
CA PRO A 11 -10.46 11.34 -3.44
C PRO A 11 -11.71 10.52 -3.13
N ILE A 12 -11.55 9.21 -3.12
CA ILE A 12 -12.58 8.33 -2.59
C ILE A 12 -12.74 8.66 -1.09
N SER A 13 -13.98 8.72 -0.61
CA SER A 13 -14.23 9.02 0.79
C SER A 13 -13.63 7.96 1.71
N THR A 14 -13.23 8.37 2.91
CA THR A 14 -12.74 7.42 3.93
C THR A 14 -13.80 6.40 4.30
N ALA A 15 -15.08 6.81 4.34
CA ALA A 15 -16.18 5.90 4.59
C ALA A 15 -16.29 4.81 3.53
N GLU A 16 -16.09 5.15 2.26
CA GLU A 16 -16.09 4.15 1.18
C GLU A 16 -14.91 3.20 1.28
N LEU A 17 -13.71 3.70 1.58
CA LEU A 17 -12.57 2.82 1.81
C LEU A 17 -12.81 1.87 2.98
N GLN A 18 -13.33 2.37 4.08
CA GLN A 18 -13.67 1.56 5.26
C GLN A 18 -14.70 0.48 4.92
N ARG A 19 -15.70 0.84 4.11
CA ARG A 19 -16.68 -0.13 3.62
C ARG A 19 -16.03 -1.24 2.79
N ARG A 20 -15.11 -0.89 1.89
CA ARG A 20 -14.37 -1.86 1.08
C ARG A 20 -13.55 -2.80 1.95
N TRP A 21 -12.78 -2.23 2.89
CA TRP A 21 -11.95 -3.03 3.79
C TRP A 21 -12.78 -3.97 4.66
N ALA A 22 -13.90 -3.51 5.17
CA ALA A 22 -14.81 -4.33 5.97
C ALA A 22 -15.38 -5.49 5.15
N ALA A 23 -15.81 -5.23 3.93
CA ALA A 23 -16.35 -6.25 3.05
C ALA A 23 -15.30 -7.31 2.70
N VAL A 24 -14.08 -6.88 2.40
CA VAL A 24 -12.98 -7.81 2.09
C VAL A 24 -12.60 -8.63 3.32
N ARG A 25 -12.51 -8.02 4.49
CA ARG A 25 -12.19 -8.73 5.73
C ARG A 25 -13.26 -9.77 6.10
N ALA A 26 -14.52 -9.46 5.87
CA ALA A 26 -15.60 -10.45 6.05
C ALA A 26 -15.43 -11.64 5.09
N GLY A 27 -15.10 -11.39 3.83
CA GLY A 27 -14.77 -12.45 2.87
C GLY A 27 -13.55 -13.26 3.28
N MET A 28 -12.51 -12.61 3.76
CA MET A 28 -11.30 -13.27 4.27
C MET A 28 -11.63 -14.19 5.45
N GLU A 29 -12.46 -13.75 6.36
CA GLU A 29 -12.90 -14.57 7.49
C GLU A 29 -13.66 -15.80 7.01
N HIS A 30 -14.60 -15.62 6.09
CA HIS A 30 -15.37 -16.72 5.50
C HIS A 30 -14.48 -17.75 4.83
N GLU A 31 -13.48 -17.29 4.06
CA GLU A 31 -12.55 -18.15 3.33
C GLU A 31 -11.34 -18.60 4.15
N ARG A 32 -11.25 -18.18 5.41
CA ARG A 32 -10.13 -18.48 6.32
C ARG A 32 -8.78 -17.99 5.78
N ILE A 33 -8.78 -16.79 5.25
CA ILE A 33 -7.58 -16.10 4.76
C ILE A 33 -7.12 -15.13 5.83
N ASP A 34 -5.87 -15.23 6.25
CA ASP A 34 -5.30 -14.38 7.30
C ASP A 34 -4.75 -13.07 6.75
N VAL A 35 -4.23 -13.09 5.53
CA VAL A 35 -3.60 -11.92 4.91
C VAL A 35 -3.73 -11.99 3.39
N LEU A 36 -3.92 -10.82 2.78
CA LEU A 36 -3.80 -10.65 1.33
C LEU A 36 -2.52 -9.90 1.02
N LEU A 37 -1.80 -10.35 0.03
CA LEU A 37 -0.63 -9.69 -0.51
C LEU A 37 -0.94 -9.26 -1.93
N MET A 38 -0.77 -7.99 -2.22
CA MET A 38 -1.04 -7.45 -3.55
C MET A 38 0.03 -6.48 -3.97
N GLN A 39 0.26 -6.41 -5.26
CA GLN A 39 1.23 -5.51 -5.83
C GLN A 39 0.68 -4.94 -7.14
N ASN A 40 0.84 -3.65 -7.35
CA ASN A 40 0.65 -3.08 -8.67
C ASN A 40 1.97 -3.17 -9.44
N ASN A 41 1.87 -3.09 -10.74
CA ASN A 41 3.00 -2.90 -11.64
C ASN A 41 2.75 -1.62 -12.44
N ASN A 42 3.21 -1.55 -13.66
CA ASN A 42 3.03 -0.38 -14.52
C ASN A 42 1.59 -0.20 -15.06
N ASP A 43 0.62 -0.89 -14.49
CA ASP A 43 -0.77 -0.72 -14.85
C ASP A 43 -1.29 0.62 -14.33
N HIS A 44 -1.50 1.56 -15.24
CA HIS A 44 -2.01 2.90 -14.90
C HIS A 44 -3.44 2.88 -14.34
N MET A 45 -4.16 1.78 -14.49
CA MET A 45 -5.47 1.61 -13.85
C MET A 45 -5.36 1.36 -12.35
N GLY A 46 -4.18 0.96 -11.86
CA GLY A 46 -3.89 0.80 -10.43
C GLY A 46 -4.38 -0.49 -9.80
N GLY A 47 -5.21 -1.24 -10.49
CA GLY A 47 -5.65 -2.57 -10.06
C GLY A 47 -6.14 -2.65 -8.61
N TYR A 48 -5.81 -3.74 -7.95
CA TYR A 48 -6.23 -3.99 -6.57
C TYR A 48 -5.65 -2.99 -5.58
N VAL A 49 -4.41 -2.56 -5.77
CA VAL A 49 -3.78 -1.59 -4.86
C VAL A 49 -4.58 -0.29 -4.83
N LYS A 50 -5.03 0.20 -5.99
CA LYS A 50 -5.86 1.41 -6.05
C LYS A 50 -7.21 1.21 -5.35
N TYR A 51 -7.81 0.04 -5.50
CA TYR A 51 -9.08 -0.27 -4.83
C TYR A 51 -8.97 -0.16 -3.32
N PHE A 52 -7.85 -0.65 -2.75
CA PHE A 52 -7.63 -0.66 -1.30
C PHE A 52 -7.10 0.66 -0.74
N THR A 53 -6.41 1.46 -1.54
CA THR A 53 -5.64 2.61 -1.04
C THR A 53 -6.03 3.94 -1.65
N ASP A 54 -6.75 3.94 -2.76
CA ASP A 54 -7.01 5.11 -3.60
C ASP A 54 -5.72 5.74 -4.17
N LEU A 55 -4.62 5.02 -4.12
CA LEU A 55 -3.35 5.47 -4.70
C LEU A 55 -3.22 4.98 -6.14
N PRO A 56 -2.92 5.87 -7.08
CA PRO A 56 -2.73 5.45 -8.47
C PRO A 56 -1.42 4.68 -8.64
N ALA A 57 -1.37 3.89 -9.69
CA ALA A 57 -0.12 3.26 -10.11
C ALA A 57 0.88 4.35 -10.53
N THR A 58 2.15 4.10 -10.20
CA THR A 58 3.26 4.95 -10.63
C THR A 58 4.16 4.18 -11.58
N ASN A 59 4.70 4.86 -12.57
CA ASN A 59 5.63 4.24 -13.51
C ASN A 59 6.92 3.85 -12.80
N GLY A 60 7.41 2.68 -13.08
CA GLY A 60 8.75 2.21 -12.74
C GLY A 60 8.81 1.32 -11.51
N TYR A 61 8.25 1.75 -10.39
CA TYR A 61 8.38 1.00 -9.14
C TYR A 61 7.03 0.56 -8.61
N PRO A 62 6.86 -0.73 -8.31
CA PRO A 62 5.61 -1.23 -7.80
C PRO A 62 5.34 -0.76 -6.37
N LEU A 63 4.08 -0.68 -6.03
CA LEU A 63 3.60 -0.50 -4.68
C LEU A 63 3.04 -1.84 -4.20
N THR A 64 3.56 -2.33 -3.09
CA THR A 64 3.11 -3.58 -2.48
C THR A 64 2.29 -3.28 -1.24
N VAL A 65 1.18 -3.98 -1.09
CA VAL A 65 0.29 -3.86 0.07
C VAL A 65 0.15 -5.22 0.74
N VAL A 66 0.40 -5.24 2.04
CA VAL A 66 0.09 -6.36 2.92
C VAL A 66 -1.17 -5.98 3.69
N PHE A 67 -2.27 -6.71 3.44
CA PHE A 67 -3.58 -6.41 4.01
C PHE A 67 -4.01 -7.55 4.95
N PRO A 68 -3.79 -7.39 6.26
CA PRO A 68 -4.20 -8.39 7.25
C PRO A 68 -5.71 -8.37 7.48
N ARG A 69 -6.27 -9.52 7.83
CA ARG A 69 -7.68 -9.61 8.22
C ARG A 69 -7.98 -8.79 9.48
N ASP A 70 -7.08 -8.81 10.45
CA ASP A 70 -7.35 -8.29 11.79
C ASP A 70 -6.48 -7.09 12.18
N ASP A 71 -5.86 -6.42 11.21
CA ASP A 71 -4.99 -5.27 11.46
C ASP A 71 -5.00 -4.29 10.29
N LEU A 72 -4.38 -3.13 10.49
CA LEU A 72 -4.17 -2.14 9.44
C LEU A 72 -3.13 -2.62 8.43
N MET A 73 -3.14 -2.00 7.25
CA MET A 73 -2.24 -2.36 6.15
C MET A 73 -0.79 -1.98 6.42
N THR A 74 0.13 -2.72 5.80
CA THR A 74 1.51 -2.29 5.58
C THR A 74 1.73 -2.05 4.11
N MET A 75 2.39 -0.94 3.77
CA MET A 75 2.75 -0.60 2.40
C MET A 75 4.26 -0.66 2.23
N VAL A 76 4.70 -1.11 1.06
CA VAL A 76 6.11 -1.16 0.67
C VAL A 76 6.26 -0.47 -0.67
N SER A 77 7.12 0.53 -0.73
CA SER A 77 7.36 1.31 -1.94
C SER A 77 8.82 1.70 -2.08
N GLN A 78 9.17 2.22 -3.24
CA GLN A 78 10.48 2.83 -3.47
C GLN A 78 10.58 4.13 -2.64
N GLY A 79 11.74 4.36 -2.04
CA GLY A 79 12.00 5.55 -1.24
C GLY A 79 13.41 5.53 -0.64
N PRO A 80 13.65 6.26 0.44
CA PRO A 80 14.92 6.22 1.14
C PRO A 80 15.27 4.79 1.58
N PHE A 81 16.54 4.44 1.50
CA PHE A 81 16.99 3.09 1.86
C PHE A 81 16.62 2.75 3.30
N GLY A 82 15.91 1.66 3.47
CA GLY A 82 15.52 1.16 4.79
C GLY A 82 14.58 2.08 5.57
N GLY A 83 13.88 2.97 4.90
CA GLY A 83 12.93 3.87 5.55
C GLY A 83 11.75 3.13 6.16
N VAL A 84 11.33 3.58 7.34
CA VAL A 84 10.12 3.12 8.01
C VAL A 84 9.34 4.34 8.46
N ALA A 85 8.08 4.42 8.07
CA ALA A 85 7.18 5.47 8.52
C ALA A 85 5.93 4.86 9.17
N HIS A 86 5.40 5.52 10.17
CA HIS A 86 4.18 5.12 10.86
C HIS A 86 3.15 6.24 10.69
N PRO A 87 2.33 6.19 9.62
CA PRO A 87 1.30 7.21 9.41
C PRO A 87 0.30 7.22 10.56
N ALA A 88 -0.31 8.40 10.81
CA ALA A 88 -1.39 8.49 11.78
C ALA A 88 -2.53 7.54 11.39
N ALA A 89 -3.22 6.99 12.39
CA ALA A 89 -4.27 5.98 12.17
C ALA A 89 -5.37 6.48 11.22
N ASN A 90 -5.69 7.77 11.27
CA ASN A 90 -6.69 8.38 10.39
C ASN A 90 -6.11 8.84 9.04
N GLY A 91 -4.79 8.68 8.88
CA GLY A 91 -4.12 9.06 7.67
C GLY A 91 -4.03 10.56 7.44
N ASP A 92 -3.30 10.90 6.41
CA ASP A 92 -3.15 12.27 5.92
C ASP A 92 -3.91 12.48 4.60
N GLY A 93 -4.96 11.70 4.35
CA GLY A 93 -5.69 11.67 3.09
C GLY A 93 -5.08 10.74 2.05
N MET A 94 -3.81 10.41 2.17
CA MET A 94 -3.10 9.55 1.22
C MET A 94 -2.75 8.17 1.79
N ARG A 95 -2.65 8.04 3.10
CA ARG A 95 -2.17 6.80 3.75
C ARG A 95 -3.20 6.24 4.72
N ARG A 96 -4.45 6.30 4.30
CA ARG A 96 -5.57 5.86 5.11
C ARG A 96 -5.54 4.35 5.33
N GLY A 97 -5.76 3.91 6.56
CA GLY A 97 -5.76 2.49 6.92
C GLY A 97 -4.39 1.82 6.92
N VAL A 98 -3.32 2.59 6.91
CA VAL A 98 -1.93 2.10 6.86
C VAL A 98 -1.28 2.32 8.22
N LYS A 99 -0.79 1.25 8.84
CA LYS A 99 -0.04 1.34 10.10
C LYS A 99 1.46 1.58 9.90
N GLN A 100 1.98 1.17 8.76
CA GLN A 100 3.42 1.15 8.53
C GLN A 100 3.70 1.28 7.03
N TRP A 101 4.69 2.08 6.70
CA TRP A 101 5.18 2.23 5.33
C TRP A 101 6.67 1.94 5.31
N LEU A 102 7.06 0.90 4.59
CA LEU A 102 8.45 0.49 4.40
C LEU A 102 8.94 0.95 3.03
N THR A 103 10.19 1.34 2.94
CA THR A 103 10.77 1.77 1.67
C THR A 103 11.97 0.93 1.26
N THR A 104 12.05 0.67 -0.03
CA THR A 104 13.18 -0.02 -0.66
C THR A 104 14.02 0.99 -1.45
N PRO A 105 15.32 0.74 -1.64
CA PRO A 105 16.12 1.58 -2.51
C PRO A 105 15.66 1.44 -3.97
N SER A 106 15.86 2.49 -4.77
CA SER A 106 15.60 2.42 -6.20
C SER A 106 16.71 1.66 -6.93
N PHE A 107 16.42 1.21 -8.15
CA PHE A 107 17.42 0.53 -8.99
C PHE A 107 18.65 1.40 -9.28
N ALA A 108 18.48 2.71 -9.24
CA ALA A 108 19.60 3.63 -9.46
C ALA A 108 20.53 3.74 -8.23
N SER A 109 20.06 3.37 -7.04
CA SER A 109 20.78 3.58 -5.78
C SER A 109 21.13 2.28 -5.05
N CYS A 110 20.81 1.11 -5.59
CA CYS A 110 21.10 -0.16 -4.95
C CYS A 110 21.74 -1.15 -5.94
N ASN A 111 22.45 -2.12 -5.38
CA ASN A 111 22.91 -3.28 -6.14
C ASN A 111 21.88 -4.42 -6.01
N TYR A 112 22.11 -5.50 -6.74
CA TYR A 112 21.23 -6.66 -6.76
C TYR A 112 21.17 -7.44 -5.45
N THR A 113 22.02 -7.12 -4.49
CA THR A 113 22.03 -7.77 -3.17
C THR A 113 21.23 -7.00 -2.12
N ALA A 114 20.72 -5.81 -2.47
CA ALA A 114 19.89 -5.04 -1.55
C ALA A 114 18.53 -5.72 -1.37
N PRO A 115 17.90 -5.56 -0.19
CA PRO A 115 16.56 -6.11 0.01
C PRO A 115 15.54 -5.41 -0.89
N TYR A 116 14.67 -6.20 -1.48
CA TYR A 116 13.59 -5.75 -2.36
C TYR A 116 12.24 -5.90 -1.68
N ASP A 117 11.21 -5.39 -2.34
CA ASP A 117 9.83 -5.41 -1.85
C ASP A 117 9.38 -6.77 -1.31
N PRO A 118 9.65 -7.92 -1.97
CA PRO A 118 9.23 -9.22 -1.44
C PRO A 118 9.84 -9.54 -0.08
N GLU A 119 11.09 -9.17 0.15
CA GLU A 119 11.76 -9.42 1.44
C GLU A 119 11.17 -8.55 2.55
N LEU A 120 10.89 -7.28 2.26
CA LEU A 120 10.27 -6.38 3.22
C LEU A 120 8.83 -6.78 3.51
N ALA A 121 8.09 -7.22 2.50
CA ALA A 121 6.74 -7.73 2.68
C ALA A 121 6.74 -9.00 3.55
N ALA A 122 7.67 -9.93 3.31
CA ALA A 122 7.83 -11.13 4.13
C ALA A 122 8.17 -10.78 5.58
N LYS A 123 9.04 -9.80 5.79
CA LYS A 123 9.37 -9.29 7.13
C LYS A 123 8.14 -8.70 7.83
N ALA A 124 7.29 -7.99 7.11
CA ALA A 124 6.08 -7.42 7.66
C ALA A 124 5.04 -8.48 8.06
N LEU A 125 5.11 -9.68 7.46
CA LEU A 125 4.24 -10.81 7.78
C LEU A 125 4.69 -11.59 9.02
N SER A 126 5.94 -11.45 9.40
CA SER A 126 6.48 -12.10 10.57
C SER A 126 6.23 -11.29 11.85
#